data_7e3c6e40bcc4f6c483caa0ffdc8cd9e3
#
_entry.id   7e3c6e40bcc4f6c483caa0ffdc8cd9e3
#
_cell.length_a   1.000
_cell.length_b   1.000
_cell.length_c   1.000
_cell.angle_alpha   90.00
_cell.angle_beta   90.00
_cell.angle_gamma   90.00
#
_symmetry.space_group_name_H-M   'P 1'
#
loop_
_entity.id
_entity.type
_entity.pdbx_description
1 polymer ?
#
loop_
_entity_poly.entity_id
_entity_poly.type
_entity_poly.pdbx_seq_one_letter_code
_entity_poly.pdbx_strand_id
1 'polypeptide(L)'
;SVEHLYSLLPSTSQESNLNNLKLLAEVMPCLRSNFNYDVRVVYEEISSREAFFPFECLLMTERAALWIEKEYKHAQIVTDSQVLAFYRAKFESQYKNSTTVLQRSINIVDWQNEAQEMEEEGDTFYCLNWQLCAMELIPVDVLAAHIKPEKKDYLISALGVYQKRVQTVKKKKKKSEYITREGIQYFIDTGKILELPDEWYDPFSREERYVVLKKLLEIVQNEYQLELAEEEKGEISSLVEKLKHPFIQILNANHFNLTMGIAVRSSSEVDTDLSCLGYDGNMINFSFREAGIAKWIFHFFEFLPESGWVYSLKEQVGLLEEMVKEMENSKETVE
;
A
#
# COMPACT_ATOMS: atom_id res chain seq x y z
N SER A 1 23.43 10.38 0.63
CA SER A 1 22.61 9.62 -0.35
C SER A 1 23.20 8.24 -0.58
N VAL A 2 22.35 7.29 -0.86
CA VAL A 2 22.69 5.94 -1.28
C VAL A 2 22.05 5.68 -2.63
N GLU A 3 22.85 5.29 -3.61
CA GLU A 3 22.38 4.79 -4.90
C GLU A 3 22.49 3.28 -4.89
N HIS A 4 21.38 2.59 -5.14
CA HIS A 4 21.34 1.14 -5.09
C HIS A 4 20.84 0.57 -6.42
N LEU A 5 21.59 -0.33 -6.98
CA LEU A 5 21.25 -1.06 -8.19
C LEU A 5 20.93 -2.51 -7.83
N TYR A 6 19.71 -2.93 -8.09
CA TYR A 6 19.26 -4.31 -7.94
C TYR A 6 19.19 -5.03 -9.28
N SER A 7 19.51 -6.30 -9.24
CA SER A 7 19.25 -7.20 -10.36
C SER A 7 17.93 -7.91 -10.09
N LEU A 8 16.94 -7.72 -10.95
CA LEU A 8 15.68 -8.44 -10.94
C LEU A 8 15.68 -9.52 -12.00
N LEU A 9 14.98 -10.62 -11.72
CA LEU A 9 14.72 -11.64 -12.72
C LEU A 9 13.60 -11.17 -13.65
N PRO A 10 13.67 -11.46 -14.96
CA PRO A 10 12.55 -11.22 -15.85
C PRO A 10 11.27 -11.87 -15.33
N SER A 11 10.14 -11.18 -15.46
CA SER A 11 8.82 -11.66 -15.00
C SER A 11 8.26 -12.77 -15.90
N THR A 12 8.98 -13.89 -15.99
CA THR A 12 8.64 -15.03 -16.87
C THR A 12 8.01 -16.19 -16.12
N SER A 13 8.12 -16.23 -14.79
CA SER A 13 7.61 -17.32 -13.96
C SER A 13 7.13 -16.82 -12.60
N GLN A 14 6.31 -17.63 -11.94
CA GLN A 14 5.86 -17.38 -10.57
C GLN A 14 7.04 -17.30 -9.58
N GLU A 15 8.05 -18.15 -9.75
CA GLU A 15 9.23 -18.17 -8.91
C GLU A 15 10.05 -16.88 -9.06
N SER A 16 10.27 -16.40 -10.29
CA SER A 16 10.92 -15.12 -10.57
C SER A 16 10.23 -13.97 -9.87
N ASN A 17 8.90 -13.90 -9.99
CA ASN A 17 8.09 -12.85 -9.39
C ASN A 17 8.14 -12.90 -7.85
N LEU A 18 8.11 -14.09 -7.25
CA LEU A 18 8.26 -14.24 -5.80
C LEU A 18 9.64 -13.79 -5.30
N ASN A 19 10.70 -14.08 -6.05
CA ASN A 19 12.05 -13.62 -5.71
C ASN A 19 12.14 -12.07 -5.80
N ASN A 20 11.57 -11.47 -6.83
CA ASN A 20 11.51 -10.02 -6.96
C ASN A 20 10.74 -9.37 -5.79
N LEU A 21 9.63 -9.96 -5.37
CA LEU A 21 8.86 -9.49 -4.21
C LEU A 21 9.65 -9.60 -2.88
N LYS A 22 10.43 -10.65 -2.70
CA LYS A 22 11.31 -10.80 -1.52
C LYS A 22 12.38 -9.71 -1.48
N LEU A 23 12.99 -9.40 -2.63
CA LEU A 23 13.96 -8.31 -2.73
C LEU A 23 13.33 -6.97 -2.38
N LEU A 24 12.10 -6.70 -2.82
CA LEU A 24 11.37 -5.50 -2.41
C LEU A 24 11.21 -5.43 -0.89
N ALA A 25 10.83 -6.52 -0.25
CA ALA A 25 10.67 -6.56 1.21
C ALA A 25 11.98 -6.24 1.96
N GLU A 26 13.13 -6.66 1.42
CA GLU A 26 14.45 -6.35 1.99
C GLU A 26 14.84 -4.86 1.84
N VAL A 27 14.35 -4.20 0.80
CA VAL A 27 14.60 -2.77 0.53
C VAL A 27 13.73 -1.86 1.39
N MET A 28 12.55 -2.30 1.78
CA MET A 28 11.56 -1.50 2.52
C MET A 28 12.12 -0.79 3.78
N PRO A 29 12.97 -1.40 4.63
CA PRO A 29 13.57 -0.69 5.77
C PRO A 29 14.42 0.51 5.35
N CYS A 30 15.14 0.40 4.23
CA CYS A 30 15.95 1.49 3.69
C CYS A 30 15.06 2.63 3.15
N LEU A 31 13.98 2.27 2.47
CA LEU A 31 13.02 3.23 1.91
C LEU A 31 12.29 4.03 2.99
N ARG A 32 12.03 3.43 4.14
CA ARG A 32 11.40 4.09 5.29
C ARG A 32 12.34 5.05 6.04
N SER A 33 13.62 5.00 5.73
CA SER A 33 14.61 5.87 6.38
C SER A 33 14.61 7.29 5.81
N ASN A 34 15.10 8.24 6.58
CA ASN A 34 15.13 9.67 6.21
C ASN A 34 16.29 10.06 5.30
N PHE A 35 17.16 9.12 4.93
CA PHE A 35 18.23 9.45 4.01
C PHE A 35 17.77 9.31 2.55
N ASN A 36 18.40 10.07 1.68
CA ASN A 36 18.14 9.99 0.24
C ASN A 36 18.65 8.65 -0.28
N TYR A 37 17.70 7.76 -0.58
CA TYR A 37 17.93 6.39 -1.06
C TYR A 37 17.26 6.24 -2.43
N ASP A 38 18.09 6.12 -3.47
CA ASP A 38 17.64 5.93 -4.86
C ASP A 38 17.85 4.48 -5.27
N VAL A 39 16.77 3.80 -5.65
CA VAL A 39 16.74 2.40 -6.03
C VAL A 39 16.42 2.27 -7.50
N ARG A 40 17.30 1.59 -8.22
CA ARG A 40 17.09 1.25 -9.61
C ARG A 40 17.29 -0.24 -9.84
N VAL A 41 16.73 -0.75 -10.92
CA VAL A 41 16.83 -2.15 -11.27
C VAL A 41 17.38 -2.36 -12.68
N VAL A 42 18.07 -3.46 -12.83
CA VAL A 42 18.41 -4.05 -14.13
C VAL A 42 17.79 -5.44 -14.19
N TYR A 43 17.30 -5.84 -15.35
CA TYR A 43 16.83 -7.19 -15.59
C TYR A 43 17.98 -8.02 -16.14
N GLU A 44 18.38 -9.03 -15.39
CA GLU A 44 19.47 -9.93 -15.78
C GLU A 44 19.02 -11.38 -15.69
N GLU A 45 19.38 -12.17 -16.70
CA GLU A 45 19.30 -13.62 -16.58
C GLU A 45 20.35 -14.12 -15.58
N ILE A 46 20.02 -15.14 -14.78
CA ILE A 46 20.91 -15.72 -13.74
C ILE A 46 22.28 -16.09 -14.33
N SER A 47 22.32 -16.60 -15.55
CA SER A 47 23.55 -16.99 -16.24
C SER A 47 24.47 -15.82 -16.58
N SER A 48 23.92 -14.65 -16.86
CA SER A 48 24.72 -13.44 -17.12
C SER A 48 25.20 -12.79 -15.82
N ARG A 49 24.44 -12.89 -14.74
CA ARG A 49 24.80 -12.39 -13.42
C ARG A 49 26.04 -13.08 -12.86
N GLU A 50 26.06 -14.40 -12.89
CA GLU A 50 27.20 -15.20 -12.39
C GLU A 50 28.50 -14.95 -13.18
N ALA A 51 28.39 -14.64 -14.46
CA ALA A 51 29.55 -14.37 -15.30
C ALA A 51 30.20 -12.99 -15.08
N PHE A 52 29.42 -12.00 -14.64
CA PHE A 52 29.87 -10.61 -14.51
C PHE A 52 30.21 -10.19 -13.08
N PHE A 53 29.55 -10.77 -12.08
CA PHE A 53 29.72 -10.46 -10.67
C PHE A 53 29.79 -11.75 -9.85
N PRO A 54 30.99 -12.25 -9.56
CA PRO A 54 31.17 -13.43 -8.69
C PRO A 54 30.76 -13.17 -7.23
N PHE A 55 30.31 -11.96 -6.92
CA PHE A 55 29.93 -11.52 -5.60
C PHE A 55 28.44 -11.15 -5.59
N GLU A 56 27.75 -11.53 -4.53
CA GLU A 56 26.34 -11.22 -4.34
C GLU A 56 26.10 -9.72 -4.09
N CYS A 57 27.02 -9.08 -3.36
CA CYS A 57 26.88 -7.70 -2.97
C CYS A 57 28.21 -6.94 -3.11
N LEU A 58 28.13 -5.75 -3.70
CA LEU A 58 29.23 -4.79 -3.76
C LEU A 58 28.78 -3.48 -3.10
N LEU A 59 29.38 -3.13 -1.98
CA LEU A 59 29.22 -1.82 -1.33
C LEU A 59 30.42 -0.96 -1.68
N MET A 60 30.20 0.24 -2.21
CA MET A 60 31.27 1.11 -2.67
C MET A 60 31.16 2.51 -2.08
N THR A 61 32.27 3.04 -1.62
CA THR A 61 32.45 4.43 -1.21
C THR A 61 33.50 5.10 -2.12
N GLU A 62 33.81 6.35 -1.85
CA GLU A 62 34.89 7.04 -2.56
C GLU A 62 36.27 6.41 -2.34
N ARG A 63 36.49 5.72 -1.22
CA ARG A 63 37.81 5.26 -0.76
C ARG A 63 37.98 3.76 -0.68
N ALA A 64 36.89 3.02 -0.69
CA ALA A 64 36.93 1.58 -0.53
C ALA A 64 35.72 0.92 -1.16
N ALA A 65 35.87 -0.35 -1.57
CA ALA A 65 34.78 -1.23 -1.91
C ALA A 65 34.83 -2.47 -1.02
N LEU A 66 33.67 -2.94 -0.58
CA LEU A 66 33.49 -4.17 0.16
C LEU A 66 32.73 -5.15 -0.72
N TRP A 67 33.31 -6.26 -1.00
CA TRP A 67 32.72 -7.39 -1.72
C TRP A 67 32.27 -8.44 -0.74
N ILE A 68 31.06 -8.94 -0.91
CA ILE A 68 30.46 -9.95 -0.06
C ILE A 68 30.02 -11.10 -0.96
N GLU A 69 30.44 -12.31 -0.65
CA GLU A 69 30.06 -13.50 -1.40
C GLU A 69 28.61 -13.93 -1.11
N LYS A 70 28.08 -14.81 -1.97
CA LYS A 70 26.70 -15.30 -1.93
C LYS A 70 26.30 -15.94 -0.59
N GLU A 71 27.22 -16.60 0.09
CA GLU A 71 26.95 -17.26 1.37
C GLU A 71 27.16 -16.35 2.60
N TYR A 72 27.55 -15.09 2.39
CA TYR A 72 27.83 -14.08 3.42
C TYR A 72 28.89 -14.52 4.46
N LYS A 73 29.74 -15.52 4.11
CA LYS A 73 30.78 -16.03 5.00
C LYS A 73 32.12 -15.31 4.83
N HIS A 74 32.37 -14.80 3.62
CA HIS A 74 33.59 -14.10 3.30
C HIS A 74 33.30 -12.74 2.68
N ALA A 75 34.14 -11.77 3.03
CA ALA A 75 34.13 -10.44 2.46
C ALA A 75 35.54 -9.95 2.19
N GLN A 76 35.73 -9.18 1.14
CA GLN A 76 36.98 -8.60 0.76
C GLN A 76 36.87 -7.09 0.66
N ILE A 77 37.84 -6.39 1.29
CA ILE A 77 37.95 -4.92 1.17
C ILE A 77 38.99 -4.62 0.09
N VAL A 78 38.60 -3.76 -0.85
CA VAL A 78 39.46 -3.28 -1.94
C VAL A 78 39.66 -1.78 -1.77
N THR A 79 40.90 -1.33 -1.77
CA THR A 79 41.28 0.09 -1.63
C THR A 79 42.15 0.59 -2.78
N ASP A 80 42.48 -0.29 -3.73
CA ASP A 80 43.25 0.11 -4.93
C ASP A 80 42.44 1.07 -5.78
N SER A 81 43.03 2.23 -6.07
CA SER A 81 42.35 3.32 -6.76
C SER A 81 41.99 2.98 -8.21
N GLN A 82 42.76 2.17 -8.89
CA GLN A 82 42.46 1.77 -10.29
C GLN A 82 41.29 0.79 -10.32
N VAL A 83 41.28 -0.16 -9.38
CA VAL A 83 40.17 -1.10 -9.21
C VAL A 83 38.89 -0.39 -8.83
N LEU A 84 38.97 0.55 -7.89
CA LEU A 84 37.79 1.38 -7.52
C LEU A 84 37.26 2.21 -8.68
N ALA A 85 38.14 2.83 -9.47
CA ALA A 85 37.73 3.59 -10.66
C ALA A 85 37.05 2.69 -11.69
N PHE A 86 37.54 1.48 -11.92
CA PHE A 86 36.92 0.51 -12.82
C PHE A 86 35.49 0.13 -12.36
N TYR A 87 35.31 -0.22 -11.08
CA TYR A 87 33.99 -0.59 -10.55
C TYR A 87 33.02 0.58 -10.54
N ARG A 88 33.50 1.79 -10.25
CA ARG A 88 32.69 2.99 -10.31
C ARG A 88 32.18 3.24 -11.73
N ALA A 89 33.05 3.23 -12.71
CA ALA A 89 32.68 3.41 -14.10
C ALA A 89 31.66 2.35 -14.57
N LYS A 90 31.81 1.11 -14.13
CA LYS A 90 30.89 0.02 -14.43
C LYS A 90 29.53 0.23 -13.76
N PHE A 91 29.50 0.59 -12.47
CA PHE A 91 28.28 0.93 -11.74
C PHE A 91 27.55 2.10 -12.39
N GLU A 92 28.21 3.21 -12.67
CA GLU A 92 27.64 4.39 -13.32
C GLU A 92 27.05 4.06 -14.69
N SER A 93 27.71 3.23 -15.47
CA SER A 93 27.19 2.77 -16.75
C SER A 93 25.92 1.95 -16.62
N GLN A 94 25.87 1.01 -15.67
CA GLN A 94 24.67 0.20 -15.42
C GLN A 94 23.56 1.04 -14.81
N TYR A 95 23.87 1.91 -13.86
CA TYR A 95 22.94 2.79 -13.20
C TYR A 95 22.27 3.76 -14.18
N LYS A 96 23.03 4.30 -15.13
CA LYS A 96 22.49 5.16 -16.21
C LYS A 96 21.52 4.41 -17.12
N ASN A 97 21.74 3.11 -17.35
CA ASN A 97 20.92 2.28 -18.22
C ASN A 97 19.84 1.50 -17.45
N SER A 98 19.77 1.66 -16.14
CA SER A 98 18.79 0.98 -15.29
C SER A 98 17.43 1.68 -15.31
N THR A 99 16.41 0.95 -14.88
CA THR A 99 15.04 1.45 -14.80
C THR A 99 14.72 1.87 -13.37
N THR A 100 14.14 3.05 -13.19
CA THR A 100 13.52 3.45 -11.93
C THR A 100 12.20 2.71 -11.80
N VAL A 101 12.12 1.76 -10.89
CA VAL A 101 10.88 0.99 -10.65
C VAL A 101 10.11 1.48 -9.45
N LEU A 102 10.73 2.35 -8.66
CA LEU A 102 10.16 2.86 -7.44
C LEU A 102 10.33 4.37 -7.39
N GLN A 103 9.21 5.07 -7.37
CA GLN A 103 9.15 6.51 -7.19
C GLN A 103 8.67 6.81 -5.78
N ARG A 104 9.43 7.62 -5.04
CA ARG A 104 9.07 8.07 -3.69
C ARG A 104 8.39 9.42 -3.75
N SER A 105 7.17 9.52 -3.22
CA SER A 105 6.44 10.77 -3.05
C SER A 105 6.34 11.12 -1.57
N ILE A 106 6.94 12.25 -1.16
CA ILE A 106 6.88 12.78 0.20
C ILE A 106 5.76 13.82 0.32
N ASN A 107 5.41 14.46 -0.80
CA ASN A 107 4.35 15.45 -0.86
C ASN A 107 3.01 14.76 -1.11
N ILE A 108 2.07 14.92 -0.17
CA ILE A 108 0.75 14.29 -0.27
C ILE A 108 -0.05 14.77 -1.49
N VAL A 109 0.12 16.02 -1.91
CA VAL A 109 -0.61 16.56 -3.09
C VAL A 109 -0.09 15.92 -4.37
N ASP A 110 1.24 15.81 -4.52
CA ASP A 110 1.85 15.17 -5.69
C ASP A 110 1.45 13.69 -5.77
N TRP A 111 1.52 12.98 -4.64
CA TRP A 111 1.06 11.60 -4.58
C TRP A 111 -0.43 11.44 -4.91
N GLN A 112 -1.29 12.33 -4.43
CA GLN A 112 -2.73 12.29 -4.75
C GLN A 112 -2.98 12.48 -6.25
N ASN A 113 -2.21 13.35 -6.91
CA ASN A 113 -2.31 13.55 -8.35
C ASN A 113 -1.82 12.33 -9.14
N GLU A 114 -0.68 11.76 -8.78
CA GLU A 114 -0.16 10.53 -9.37
C GLU A 114 -1.15 9.36 -9.21
N ALA A 115 -1.71 9.19 -8.02
CA ALA A 115 -2.71 8.18 -7.76
C ALA A 115 -4.00 8.40 -8.56
N GLN A 116 -4.43 9.66 -8.77
CA GLN A 116 -5.57 9.98 -9.62
C GLN A 116 -5.30 9.58 -11.08
N GLU A 117 -4.15 9.92 -11.62
CA GLU A 117 -3.76 9.55 -12.99
C GLU A 117 -3.80 8.02 -13.17
N MET A 118 -3.23 7.26 -12.24
CA MET A 118 -3.28 5.79 -12.27
C MET A 118 -4.72 5.25 -12.17
N GLU A 119 -5.56 5.88 -11.33
CA GLU A 119 -6.95 5.48 -11.17
C GLU A 119 -7.83 5.85 -12.38
N GLU A 120 -7.48 6.84 -13.18
CA GLU A 120 -8.18 7.15 -14.43
C GLU A 120 -7.92 6.09 -15.51
N GLU A 121 -6.80 5.38 -15.43
CA GLU A 121 -6.44 4.29 -16.32
C GLU A 121 -7.03 2.96 -15.83
N GLY A 122 -7.79 2.26 -16.69
CA GLY A 122 -8.30 0.91 -16.42
C GLY A 122 -9.52 0.82 -15.49
N ASP A 123 -9.92 -0.41 -15.18
CA ASP A 123 -11.21 -0.75 -14.57
C ASP A 123 -11.08 -1.34 -13.16
N THR A 124 -9.86 -1.45 -12.63
CA THR A 124 -9.59 -2.14 -11.37
C THR A 124 -9.06 -1.18 -10.31
N PHE A 125 -9.55 -1.38 -9.07
CA PHE A 125 -9.00 -0.75 -7.88
C PHE A 125 -9.05 -1.75 -6.72
N TYR A 126 -7.89 -2.13 -6.20
CA TYR A 126 -7.77 -2.90 -4.98
C TYR A 126 -6.90 -2.13 -4.00
N CYS A 127 -7.33 -2.06 -2.75
CA CYS A 127 -6.58 -1.39 -1.70
C CYS A 127 -6.64 -2.23 -0.42
N LEU A 128 -5.52 -2.36 0.26
CA LEU A 128 -5.40 -2.97 1.56
C LEU A 128 -4.76 -1.97 2.50
N ASN A 129 -5.53 -1.54 3.49
CA ASN A 129 -5.11 -0.60 4.50
C ASN A 129 -5.17 -1.26 5.88
N TRP A 130 -4.22 -0.93 6.75
CA TRP A 130 -4.34 -1.33 8.15
C TRP A 130 -5.58 -0.68 8.78
N GLN A 131 -5.83 0.57 8.45
CA GLN A 131 -6.89 1.39 9.02
C GLN A 131 -8.00 1.63 8.00
N LEU A 132 -9.19 1.92 8.52
CA LEU A 132 -10.30 2.43 7.74
C LEU A 132 -9.86 3.67 6.94
N CYS A 133 -10.07 3.68 5.62
CA CYS A 133 -9.98 4.90 4.82
C CYS A 133 -11.15 5.82 5.20
N ALA A 134 -10.94 6.60 6.25
CA ALA A 134 -11.98 7.43 6.84
C ALA A 134 -12.48 8.49 5.86
N MET A 135 -11.64 8.91 4.92
CA MET A 135 -11.98 9.94 3.94
C MET A 135 -13.12 9.54 3.01
N GLU A 136 -13.36 8.26 2.76
CA GLU A 136 -14.53 7.83 1.98
C GLU A 136 -15.84 7.89 2.79
N LEU A 137 -15.75 7.67 4.08
CA LEU A 137 -16.86 7.63 5.01
C LEU A 137 -17.14 8.99 5.64
N ILE A 138 -16.11 9.85 5.76
CA ILE A 138 -16.24 11.19 6.34
C ILE A 138 -16.49 12.21 5.23
N PRO A 139 -17.53 13.03 5.31
CA PRO A 139 -17.71 14.15 4.41
C PRO A 139 -16.51 15.11 4.46
N VAL A 140 -16.10 15.64 3.30
CA VAL A 140 -14.88 16.47 3.21
C VAL A 140 -14.98 17.75 4.03
N ASP A 141 -16.15 18.33 4.15
CA ASP A 141 -16.41 19.50 5.00
C ASP A 141 -16.19 19.20 6.49
N VAL A 142 -16.60 18.01 6.95
CA VAL A 142 -16.33 17.51 8.31
C VAL A 142 -14.83 17.32 8.49
N LEU A 143 -14.15 16.61 7.57
CA LEU A 143 -12.71 16.44 7.63
C LEU A 143 -11.98 17.78 7.62
N ALA A 144 -12.36 18.71 6.75
CA ALA A 144 -11.77 20.04 6.66
C ALA A 144 -11.94 20.87 7.95
N ALA A 145 -13.01 20.61 8.74
CA ALA A 145 -13.19 21.26 10.03
C ALA A 145 -12.16 20.84 11.09
N HIS A 146 -11.68 19.59 11.00
CA HIS A 146 -10.66 19.06 11.91
C HIS A 146 -9.23 19.47 11.55
N ILE A 147 -8.99 19.94 10.32
CA ILE A 147 -7.63 20.35 9.90
C ILE A 147 -7.23 21.63 10.62
N LYS A 148 -6.04 21.61 11.23
CA LYS A 148 -5.48 22.79 11.90
C LYS A 148 -5.27 23.95 10.94
N PRO A 149 -5.52 25.20 11.37
CA PRO A 149 -5.52 26.37 10.49
C PRO A 149 -4.24 26.52 9.64
N GLU A 150 -3.07 26.23 10.22
CA GLU A 150 -1.76 26.34 9.56
C GLU A 150 -1.53 25.31 8.45
N LYS A 151 -2.35 24.27 8.39
CA LYS A 151 -2.28 23.20 7.36
C LYS A 151 -3.43 23.27 6.35
N LYS A 152 -4.41 24.12 6.61
CA LYS A 152 -5.69 24.15 5.89
C LYS A 152 -5.51 24.40 4.40
N ASP A 153 -4.76 25.42 4.01
CA ASP A 153 -4.58 25.79 2.60
C ASP A 153 -3.86 24.67 1.81
N TYR A 154 -2.88 24.03 2.44
CA TYR A 154 -2.15 22.91 1.85
C TYR A 154 -3.03 21.67 1.65
N LEU A 155 -3.80 21.30 2.68
CA LEU A 155 -4.62 20.08 2.65
C LEU A 155 -5.92 20.25 1.86
N ILE A 156 -6.49 21.44 1.72
CA ILE A 156 -7.68 21.68 0.88
C ILE A 156 -7.43 21.24 -0.56
N SER A 157 -6.24 21.53 -1.10
CA SER A 157 -5.88 21.08 -2.45
C SER A 157 -5.86 19.55 -2.55
N ALA A 158 -5.22 18.87 -1.59
CA ALA A 158 -5.19 17.41 -1.52
C ALA A 158 -6.58 16.79 -1.37
N LEU A 159 -7.44 17.38 -0.55
CA LEU A 159 -8.83 16.94 -0.38
C LEU A 159 -9.65 17.07 -1.66
N GLY A 160 -9.44 18.14 -2.43
CA GLY A 160 -10.11 18.33 -3.72
C GLY A 160 -9.75 17.25 -4.74
N VAL A 161 -8.46 16.86 -4.80
CA VAL A 161 -8.00 15.74 -5.63
C VAL A 161 -8.58 14.42 -5.09
N TYR A 162 -8.52 14.21 -3.79
CA TYR A 162 -9.05 13.00 -3.17
C TYR A 162 -10.54 12.78 -3.47
N GLN A 163 -11.37 13.83 -3.42
CA GLN A 163 -12.78 13.72 -3.81
C GLN A 163 -12.97 13.22 -5.23
N LYS A 164 -12.17 13.71 -6.18
CA LYS A 164 -12.22 13.26 -7.58
C LYS A 164 -11.84 11.78 -7.66
N ARG A 165 -10.80 11.37 -6.94
CA ARG A 165 -10.36 9.97 -6.87
C ARG A 165 -11.47 9.05 -6.37
N VAL A 166 -12.14 9.40 -5.26
CA VAL A 166 -13.29 8.64 -4.74
C VAL A 166 -14.38 8.46 -5.81
N GLN A 167 -14.68 9.52 -6.58
CA GLN A 167 -15.66 9.41 -7.66
C GLN A 167 -15.19 8.53 -8.82
N THR A 168 -13.90 8.52 -9.10
CA THR A 168 -13.29 7.65 -10.12
C THR A 168 -13.34 6.18 -9.68
N VAL A 169 -12.90 5.89 -8.45
CA VAL A 169 -12.92 4.54 -7.87
C VAL A 169 -14.33 3.96 -7.81
N LYS A 170 -15.34 4.77 -7.45
CA LYS A 170 -16.76 4.32 -7.44
C LYS A 170 -17.26 3.81 -8.79
N LYS A 171 -16.67 4.25 -9.90
CA LYS A 171 -17.04 3.83 -11.26
C LYS A 171 -16.30 2.60 -11.73
N LYS A 172 -15.29 2.12 -11.00
CA LYS A 172 -14.52 0.93 -11.39
C LYS A 172 -15.39 -0.33 -11.41
N LYS A 173 -15.12 -1.21 -12.35
CA LYS A 173 -15.82 -2.50 -12.47
C LYS A 173 -15.41 -3.48 -11.39
N LYS A 174 -14.10 -3.53 -11.11
CA LYS A 174 -13.53 -4.35 -10.05
C LYS A 174 -12.93 -3.43 -9.00
N LYS A 175 -13.45 -3.49 -7.79
CA LYS A 175 -12.97 -2.65 -6.69
C LYS A 175 -13.20 -3.33 -5.36
N SER A 176 -12.19 -3.31 -4.50
CA SER A 176 -12.32 -3.72 -3.10
C SER A 176 -11.31 -2.99 -2.24
N GLU A 177 -11.77 -2.58 -1.08
CA GLU A 177 -10.95 -2.01 -0.02
C GLU A 177 -10.95 -2.97 1.16
N TYR A 178 -9.77 -3.48 1.51
CA TYR A 178 -9.56 -4.37 2.63
C TYR A 178 -9.03 -3.56 3.81
N ILE A 179 -9.70 -3.69 4.96
CA ILE A 179 -9.36 -3.01 6.20
C ILE A 179 -9.23 -4.01 7.33
N THR A 180 -8.45 -3.71 8.37
CA THR A 180 -8.32 -4.61 9.51
C THR A 180 -9.33 -4.27 10.61
N ARG A 181 -9.76 -5.28 11.38
CA ARG A 181 -10.58 -5.08 12.58
C ARG A 181 -9.89 -4.13 13.57
N GLU A 182 -8.60 -4.32 13.80
CA GLU A 182 -7.79 -3.49 14.70
C GLU A 182 -7.71 -2.04 14.24
N GLY A 183 -7.66 -1.80 12.93
CA GLY A 183 -7.69 -0.45 12.37
C GLY A 183 -9.01 0.26 12.61
N ILE A 184 -10.14 -0.45 12.50
CA ILE A 184 -11.45 0.08 12.87
C ILE A 184 -11.49 0.40 14.37
N GLN A 185 -11.02 -0.53 15.22
CA GLN A 185 -10.99 -0.34 16.66
C GLN A 185 -10.11 0.85 17.06
N TYR A 186 -8.93 0.99 16.44
CA TYR A 186 -8.05 2.14 16.66
C TYR A 186 -8.74 3.47 16.36
N PHE A 187 -9.47 3.57 15.24
CA PHE A 187 -10.25 4.75 14.92
C PHE A 187 -11.36 5.01 15.96
N ILE A 188 -12.07 3.96 16.40
CA ILE A 188 -13.10 4.06 17.43
C ILE A 188 -12.52 4.60 18.74
N ASP A 189 -11.35 4.12 19.15
CA ASP A 189 -10.74 4.45 20.44
C ASP A 189 -10.12 5.85 20.43
N THR A 190 -9.46 6.22 19.32
CA THR A 190 -8.62 7.42 19.28
C THR A 190 -9.20 8.59 18.48
N GLY A 191 -10.09 8.33 17.53
CA GLY A 191 -10.55 9.31 16.54
C GLY A 191 -9.47 9.74 15.56
N LYS A 192 -8.38 8.98 15.44
CA LYS A 192 -7.26 9.29 14.56
C LYS A 192 -7.35 8.53 13.25
N ILE A 193 -6.85 9.15 12.19
CA ILE A 193 -6.69 8.57 10.85
C ILE A 193 -5.20 8.53 10.52
N LEU A 194 -4.71 7.46 9.91
CA LEU A 194 -3.28 7.31 9.61
C LEU A 194 -2.83 8.06 8.36
N GLU A 195 -3.78 8.48 7.52
CA GLU A 195 -3.48 9.21 6.28
C GLU A 195 -2.93 10.62 6.52
N LEU A 196 -3.12 11.17 7.73
CA LEU A 196 -2.63 12.49 8.10
C LEU A 196 -1.78 12.40 9.37
N PRO A 197 -0.65 13.13 9.44
CA PRO A 197 0.11 13.27 10.67
C PRO A 197 -0.75 13.86 11.80
N ASP A 198 -0.62 13.33 13.00
CA ASP A 198 -1.40 13.72 14.19
C ASP A 198 -1.35 15.23 14.51
N GLU A 199 -0.24 15.86 14.18
CA GLU A 199 -0.06 17.29 14.40
C GLU A 199 -0.80 18.18 13.39
N TRP A 200 -1.42 17.61 12.33
CA TRP A 200 -2.08 18.38 11.27
C TRP A 200 -3.57 18.54 11.47
N TYR A 201 -4.19 17.75 12.33
CA TYR A 201 -5.62 17.76 12.57
C TYR A 201 -5.96 17.44 14.03
N ASP A 202 -7.19 17.74 14.42
CA ASP A 202 -7.74 17.36 15.71
C ASP A 202 -8.49 16.03 15.58
N PRO A 203 -8.34 15.09 16.52
CA PRO A 203 -9.03 13.81 16.48
C PRO A 203 -10.54 13.98 16.39
N PHE A 204 -11.20 13.06 15.69
CA PHE A 204 -12.65 13.04 15.59
C PHE A 204 -13.30 12.79 16.95
N SER A 205 -14.35 13.54 17.24
CA SER A 205 -15.16 13.37 18.44
C SER A 205 -15.81 11.98 18.49
N ARG A 206 -16.27 11.57 19.65
CA ARG A 206 -16.94 10.28 19.80
C ARG A 206 -18.21 10.18 18.95
N GLU A 207 -18.98 11.24 18.87
CA GLU A 207 -20.20 11.33 18.06
C GLU A 207 -19.89 11.15 16.57
N GLU A 208 -18.87 11.79 16.08
CA GLU A 208 -18.45 11.67 14.68
C GLU A 208 -17.95 10.25 14.36
N ARG A 209 -17.16 9.65 15.26
CA ARG A 209 -16.70 8.25 15.12
C ARG A 209 -17.88 7.28 15.06
N TYR A 210 -18.88 7.50 15.90
CA TYR A 210 -20.11 6.71 15.89
C TYR A 210 -20.87 6.83 14.57
N VAL A 211 -20.99 8.04 14.01
CA VAL A 211 -21.63 8.27 12.70
C VAL A 211 -20.86 7.53 11.59
N VAL A 212 -19.54 7.60 11.59
CA VAL A 212 -18.68 6.89 10.63
C VAL A 212 -18.88 5.39 10.73
N LEU A 213 -18.87 4.84 11.96
CA LEU A 213 -19.06 3.41 12.19
C LEU A 213 -20.43 2.92 11.74
N LYS A 214 -21.50 3.71 12.01
CA LYS A 214 -22.86 3.38 11.51
C LYS A 214 -22.93 3.39 10.00
N LYS A 215 -22.29 4.34 9.34
CA LYS A 215 -22.23 4.39 7.88
C LYS A 215 -21.49 3.20 7.30
N LEU A 216 -20.38 2.77 7.92
CA LEU A 216 -19.66 1.56 7.54
C LEU A 216 -20.57 0.33 7.68
N LEU A 217 -21.25 0.19 8.81
CA LEU A 217 -22.22 -0.89 9.03
C LEU A 217 -23.32 -0.90 7.97
N GLU A 218 -23.91 0.25 7.64
CA GLU A 218 -24.94 0.38 6.60
C GLU A 218 -24.44 -0.10 5.23
N ILE A 219 -23.20 0.26 4.85
CA ILE A 219 -22.60 -0.19 3.60
C ILE A 219 -22.48 -1.72 3.57
N VAL A 220 -21.92 -2.31 4.61
CA VAL A 220 -21.70 -3.78 4.67
C VAL A 220 -23.04 -4.52 4.77
N GLN A 221 -24.04 -4.00 5.51
CA GLN A 221 -25.37 -4.57 5.56
C GLN A 221 -26.06 -4.57 4.20
N ASN A 222 -25.95 -3.47 3.43
CA ASN A 222 -26.52 -3.40 2.09
C ASN A 222 -25.88 -4.43 1.15
N GLU A 223 -24.58 -4.62 1.21
CA GLU A 223 -23.88 -5.64 0.43
C GLU A 223 -24.31 -7.07 0.84
N TYR A 224 -24.47 -7.32 2.13
CA TYR A 224 -24.97 -8.61 2.63
C TYR A 224 -26.40 -8.89 2.20
N GLN A 225 -27.29 -7.89 2.19
CA GLN A 225 -28.66 -8.07 1.68
C GLN A 225 -28.70 -8.38 0.18
N LEU A 226 -27.78 -7.79 -0.61
CA LEU A 226 -27.64 -8.11 -2.02
C LEU A 226 -27.17 -9.56 -2.22
N GLU A 227 -26.20 -10.03 -1.43
CA GLU A 227 -25.74 -11.44 -1.45
C GLU A 227 -26.90 -12.41 -1.18
N LEU A 228 -27.67 -12.18 -0.10
CA LEU A 228 -28.83 -13.02 0.25
C LEU A 228 -29.91 -13.05 -0.86
N ALA A 229 -30.20 -11.89 -1.45
CA ALA A 229 -31.22 -11.78 -2.50
C ALA A 229 -30.82 -12.55 -3.79
N GLU A 230 -29.55 -12.82 -4.00
CA GLU A 230 -29.05 -13.57 -5.14
C GLU A 230 -28.99 -15.07 -4.88
N GLU A 231 -28.63 -15.48 -3.67
CA GLU A 231 -28.75 -16.88 -3.26
C GLU A 231 -30.18 -17.39 -3.43
N GLU A 232 -31.19 -16.56 -3.11
CA GLU A 232 -32.60 -16.91 -3.28
C GLU A 232 -33.04 -17.03 -4.75
N LYS A 233 -32.41 -16.30 -5.68
CA LYS A 233 -32.80 -16.31 -7.11
C LYS A 233 -32.20 -17.45 -7.91
N GLY A 234 -31.16 -18.11 -7.38
CA GLY A 234 -30.46 -19.20 -8.07
C GLY A 234 -29.74 -18.76 -9.37
N GLU A 235 -29.64 -17.48 -9.63
CA GLU A 235 -29.00 -16.92 -10.82
C GLU A 235 -27.49 -16.68 -10.56
N ILE A 236 -26.69 -17.66 -10.97
CA ILE A 236 -25.24 -17.69 -10.69
C ILE A 236 -24.39 -16.84 -11.67
N SER A 237 -24.96 -16.09 -12.64
CA SER A 237 -24.15 -15.81 -13.82
C SER A 237 -23.50 -14.44 -13.97
N SER A 238 -24.05 -13.34 -13.52
CA SER A 238 -23.40 -12.04 -13.78
C SER A 238 -23.16 -11.17 -12.55
N LEU A 239 -23.90 -11.39 -11.49
CA LEU A 239 -23.74 -10.68 -10.23
C LEU A 239 -22.75 -11.38 -9.31
N VAL A 240 -22.52 -12.69 -9.43
CA VAL A 240 -21.45 -13.40 -8.71
C VAL A 240 -20.08 -12.79 -8.99
N GLU A 241 -19.86 -12.24 -10.19
CA GLU A 241 -18.64 -11.50 -10.50
C GLU A 241 -18.57 -10.13 -9.77
N LYS A 242 -19.72 -9.49 -9.54
CA LYS A 242 -19.81 -8.27 -8.72
C LYS A 242 -19.75 -8.53 -7.22
N LEU A 243 -20.28 -9.65 -6.75
CA LEU A 243 -20.28 -10.05 -5.34
C LEU A 243 -18.99 -10.73 -4.89
N LYS A 244 -18.17 -11.23 -5.83
CA LYS A 244 -16.83 -11.71 -5.50
C LYS A 244 -15.94 -10.63 -4.86
N HIS A 245 -16.28 -9.36 -5.05
CA HIS A 245 -15.51 -8.25 -4.54
C HIS A 245 -16.43 -7.16 -3.95
N PRO A 246 -17.00 -7.36 -2.75
CA PRO A 246 -17.65 -6.27 -2.01
C PRO A 246 -16.68 -5.09 -1.88
N PHE A 247 -17.22 -3.87 -1.90
CA PHE A 247 -16.36 -2.69 -1.93
C PHE A 247 -15.50 -2.57 -0.65
N ILE A 248 -16.08 -2.80 0.53
CA ILE A 248 -15.34 -2.80 1.80
C ILE A 248 -15.35 -4.20 2.37
N GLN A 249 -14.17 -4.70 2.74
CA GLN A 249 -13.99 -6.02 3.33
C GLN A 249 -13.11 -5.95 4.57
N ILE A 250 -13.52 -6.63 5.63
CA ILE A 250 -12.81 -6.64 6.91
C ILE A 250 -11.93 -7.90 6.99
N LEU A 251 -10.64 -7.68 7.22
CA LEU A 251 -9.65 -8.74 7.41
C LEU A 251 -9.65 -9.25 8.84
N ASN A 252 -9.48 -10.55 8.97
CA ASN A 252 -9.09 -11.17 10.22
C ASN A 252 -7.57 -10.93 10.45
N ALA A 253 -7.24 -9.99 11.33
CA ALA A 253 -5.88 -9.49 11.52
C ALA A 253 -4.88 -10.49 12.07
N ASN A 254 -5.32 -11.63 12.60
CA ASN A 254 -4.40 -12.67 13.05
C ASN A 254 -3.40 -13.14 11.98
N HIS A 255 -3.65 -12.77 10.73
CA HIS A 255 -2.80 -13.11 9.58
C HIS A 255 -1.98 -11.93 9.05
N PHE A 256 -2.24 -10.69 9.49
CA PHE A 256 -1.59 -9.50 8.94
C PHE A 256 -1.04 -8.58 10.03
N ASN A 257 0.26 -8.41 10.07
CA ASN A 257 0.90 -7.34 10.82
C ASN A 257 1.22 -6.19 9.85
N LEU A 258 0.18 -5.47 9.43
CA LEU A 258 0.31 -4.41 8.44
C LEU A 258 0.67 -3.08 9.10
N THR A 259 1.85 -2.58 8.79
CA THR A 259 2.25 -1.20 9.05
C THR A 259 2.24 -0.35 7.79
N MET A 260 1.65 -0.87 6.71
CA MET A 260 1.63 -0.22 5.40
C MET A 260 0.28 -0.44 4.69
N GLY A 261 -0.07 0.47 3.80
CA GLY A 261 -1.11 0.28 2.81
C GLY A 261 -0.52 -0.21 1.48
N ILE A 262 -1.27 -1.01 0.75
CA ILE A 262 -0.91 -1.51 -0.58
C ILE A 262 -2.12 -1.27 -1.48
N ALA A 263 -1.91 -0.70 -2.67
CA ALA A 263 -2.99 -0.49 -3.63
C ALA A 263 -2.60 -0.88 -5.05
N VAL A 264 -3.52 -1.49 -5.78
CA VAL A 264 -3.47 -1.69 -7.23
C VAL A 264 -4.50 -0.74 -7.84
N ARG A 265 -4.06 0.16 -8.72
CA ARG A 265 -4.89 1.27 -9.22
C ARG A 265 -5.27 1.18 -10.68
N SER A 266 -4.63 0.32 -11.45
CA SER A 266 -4.90 0.17 -12.87
C SER A 266 -5.09 -1.29 -13.28
N SER A 267 -5.76 -1.51 -14.43
CA SER A 267 -5.91 -2.84 -15.01
C SER A 267 -4.67 -3.32 -15.76
N SER A 268 -3.65 -2.48 -15.89
CA SER A 268 -2.42 -2.82 -16.65
C SER A 268 -1.53 -3.83 -15.92
N GLU A 269 -1.87 -4.21 -14.68
CA GLU A 269 -1.06 -5.10 -13.83
C GLU A 269 0.39 -4.56 -13.63
N VAL A 270 0.61 -3.27 -13.89
CA VAL A 270 1.94 -2.65 -13.90
C VAL A 270 2.10 -1.65 -12.76
N ASP A 271 1.03 -0.93 -12.41
CA ASP A 271 1.09 0.15 -11.43
C ASP A 271 0.54 -0.30 -10.08
N THR A 272 1.39 -0.21 -9.07
CA THR A 272 1.06 -0.53 -7.68
C THR A 272 1.64 0.52 -6.76
N ASP A 273 0.87 0.96 -5.78
CA ASP A 273 1.34 1.85 -4.74
C ASP A 273 1.56 1.11 -3.43
N LEU A 274 2.56 1.55 -2.69
CA LEU A 274 2.76 1.26 -1.29
C LEU A 274 2.76 2.54 -0.48
N SER A 275 2.00 2.56 0.60
CA SER A 275 2.03 3.64 1.59
C SER A 275 2.50 3.08 2.93
N CYS A 276 3.47 3.71 3.57
CA CYS A 276 3.93 3.32 4.88
C CYS A 276 4.34 4.52 5.73
N LEU A 277 4.39 4.34 7.04
CA LEU A 277 4.98 5.33 7.93
C LEU A 277 6.51 5.23 7.87
N GLY A 278 7.17 6.37 7.65
CA GLY A 278 8.60 6.52 7.85
C GLY A 278 8.99 6.38 9.32
N TYR A 279 10.28 6.26 9.60
CA TYR A 279 10.77 6.20 11.00
C TYR A 279 10.57 7.51 11.76
N ASP A 280 10.32 8.61 11.08
CA ASP A 280 9.97 9.92 11.64
C ASP A 280 8.44 10.11 11.86
N GLY A 281 7.65 9.07 11.57
CA GLY A 281 6.19 9.11 11.68
C GLY A 281 5.48 9.78 10.50
N ASN A 282 6.20 10.30 9.50
CA ASN A 282 5.59 10.87 8.32
C ASN A 282 5.15 9.78 7.33
N MET A 283 4.03 10.01 6.63
CA MET A 283 3.58 9.13 5.56
C MET A 283 4.55 9.21 4.37
N ILE A 284 4.98 8.07 3.90
CA ILE A 284 5.79 7.92 2.69
C ILE A 284 5.01 7.06 1.71
N ASN A 285 4.84 7.55 0.50
CA ASN A 285 4.17 6.84 -0.57
C ASN A 285 5.19 6.43 -1.63
N PHE A 286 5.03 5.24 -2.17
CA PHE A 286 5.86 4.68 -3.22
C PHE A 286 4.98 4.17 -4.33
N SER A 287 5.28 4.57 -5.56
CA SER A 287 4.68 4.00 -6.75
C SER A 287 5.65 2.99 -7.37
N PHE A 288 5.15 1.82 -7.68
CA PHE A 288 5.90 0.75 -8.34
C PHE A 288 5.43 0.58 -9.77
N ARG A 289 6.39 0.55 -10.69
CA ARG A 289 6.15 0.31 -12.12
C ARG A 289 6.96 -0.89 -12.61
N GLU A 290 6.88 -1.98 -11.86
CA GLU A 290 7.53 -3.24 -12.21
C GLU A 290 6.47 -4.34 -12.39
N ALA A 291 6.33 -4.82 -13.63
CA ALA A 291 5.25 -5.72 -14.03
C ALA A 291 5.16 -7.02 -13.22
N GLY A 292 6.30 -7.60 -12.84
CA GLY A 292 6.32 -8.83 -12.06
C GLY A 292 5.81 -8.65 -10.63
N ILE A 293 6.22 -7.58 -9.97
CA ILE A 293 5.79 -7.24 -8.61
C ILE A 293 4.31 -6.85 -8.63
N ALA A 294 3.92 -5.95 -9.55
CA ALA A 294 2.54 -5.49 -9.66
C ALA A 294 1.56 -6.63 -9.95
N LYS A 295 1.92 -7.54 -10.86
CA LYS A 295 1.13 -8.73 -11.17
C LYS A 295 0.95 -9.65 -9.96
N TRP A 296 2.00 -9.84 -9.15
CA TRP A 296 1.92 -10.62 -7.93
C TRP A 296 0.98 -10.01 -6.91
N ILE A 297 1.07 -8.69 -6.71
CA ILE A 297 0.20 -7.96 -5.79
C ILE A 297 -1.25 -8.01 -6.30
N PHE A 298 -1.46 -7.88 -7.63
CA PHE A 298 -2.78 -8.05 -8.23
C PHE A 298 -3.37 -9.45 -7.97
N HIS A 299 -2.62 -10.52 -8.22
CA HIS A 299 -3.08 -11.88 -7.93
C HIS A 299 -3.29 -12.15 -6.44
N PHE A 300 -2.53 -11.51 -5.57
CA PHE A 300 -2.78 -11.57 -4.13
C PHE A 300 -4.17 -11.03 -3.79
N PHE A 301 -4.57 -9.90 -4.35
CA PHE A 301 -5.91 -9.36 -4.15
C PHE A 301 -7.02 -10.25 -4.74
N GLU A 302 -6.80 -10.84 -5.90
CA GLU A 302 -7.74 -11.79 -6.50
C GLU A 302 -7.91 -13.06 -5.63
N PHE A 303 -6.87 -13.46 -4.90
CA PHE A 303 -6.89 -14.61 -3.99
C PHE A 303 -7.52 -14.30 -2.63
N LEU A 304 -7.45 -13.07 -2.14
CA LEU A 304 -7.87 -12.70 -0.77
C LEU A 304 -9.30 -13.15 -0.42
N PRO A 305 -10.33 -12.98 -1.27
CA PRO A 305 -11.70 -13.38 -0.94
C PRO A 305 -11.84 -14.88 -0.64
N GLU A 306 -11.00 -15.72 -1.26
CA GLU A 306 -11.04 -17.18 -1.14
C GLU A 306 -10.07 -17.71 -0.07
N SER A 307 -9.25 -16.85 0.52
CA SER A 307 -8.15 -17.24 1.44
C SER A 307 -8.61 -17.68 2.83
N GLY A 308 -9.84 -17.34 3.23
CA GLY A 308 -10.30 -17.42 4.63
C GLY A 308 -9.72 -16.34 5.54
N TRP A 309 -8.98 -15.37 4.98
CA TRP A 309 -8.43 -14.23 5.73
C TRP A 309 -9.38 -13.04 5.77
N VAL A 310 -10.45 -13.08 5.03
CA VAL A 310 -11.52 -12.08 5.00
C VAL A 310 -12.72 -12.65 5.73
N TYR A 311 -13.33 -11.88 6.62
CA TYR A 311 -14.59 -12.25 7.23
C TYR A 311 -15.70 -12.32 6.17
N SER A 312 -16.58 -13.32 6.24
CA SER A 312 -17.81 -13.34 5.43
C SER A 312 -18.64 -12.07 5.70
N LEU A 313 -19.46 -11.64 4.75
CA LEU A 313 -20.32 -10.45 4.94
C LEU A 313 -21.19 -10.57 6.19
N LYS A 314 -21.71 -11.75 6.49
CA LYS A 314 -22.47 -12.02 7.71
C LYS A 314 -21.62 -11.76 8.99
N GLU A 315 -20.38 -12.23 9.00
CA GLU A 315 -19.49 -12.02 10.15
C GLU A 315 -19.08 -10.56 10.28
N GLN A 316 -18.86 -9.86 9.15
CA GLN A 316 -18.56 -8.42 9.14
C GLN A 316 -19.72 -7.61 9.71
N VAL A 317 -20.97 -7.91 9.33
CA VAL A 317 -22.18 -7.28 9.90
C VAL A 317 -22.22 -7.50 11.42
N GLY A 318 -22.07 -8.75 11.88
CA GLY A 318 -22.10 -9.06 13.30
C GLY A 318 -21.00 -8.33 14.10
N LEU A 319 -19.78 -8.27 13.56
CA LEU A 319 -18.66 -7.56 14.15
C LEU A 319 -18.95 -6.05 14.30
N LEU A 320 -19.46 -5.42 13.23
CA LEU A 320 -19.75 -3.98 13.25
C LEU A 320 -20.95 -3.65 14.16
N GLU A 321 -21.96 -4.50 14.21
CA GLU A 321 -23.09 -4.35 15.15
C GLU A 321 -22.63 -4.42 16.62
N GLU A 322 -21.69 -5.31 16.94
CA GLU A 322 -21.08 -5.40 18.27
C GLU A 322 -20.34 -4.10 18.62
N MET A 323 -19.47 -3.60 17.71
CA MET A 323 -18.75 -2.35 17.92
C MET A 323 -19.67 -1.14 18.08
N VAL A 324 -20.75 -1.04 17.29
CA VAL A 324 -21.77 0.02 17.43
C VAL A 324 -22.41 -0.05 18.81
N LYS A 325 -22.83 -1.24 19.24
CA LYS A 325 -23.46 -1.47 20.55
C LYS A 325 -22.54 -1.12 21.71
N GLU A 326 -21.26 -1.45 21.63
CA GLU A 326 -20.27 -1.08 22.63
C GLU A 326 -20.13 0.44 22.75
N MET A 327 -20.11 1.14 21.62
CA MET A 327 -20.09 2.60 21.63
C MET A 327 -21.38 3.21 22.20
N GLU A 328 -22.55 2.60 22.02
CA GLU A 328 -23.82 3.04 22.60
C GLU A 328 -23.82 2.86 24.13
N ASN A 329 -23.42 1.68 24.60
CA ASN A 329 -23.42 1.34 26.03
C ASN A 329 -22.43 2.18 26.85
N SER A 330 -21.29 2.55 26.28
CA SER A 330 -20.31 3.40 26.95
C SER A 330 -20.76 4.87 27.13
N LYS A 331 -21.91 5.27 26.56
CA LYS A 331 -22.58 6.56 26.86
C LYS A 331 -23.27 6.56 28.24
N GLU A 332 -23.82 5.42 28.66
CA GLU A 332 -24.63 5.33 29.86
C GLU A 332 -23.79 5.34 31.16
N THR A 333 -22.48 5.13 31.06
CA THR A 333 -21.58 5.05 32.23
C THR A 333 -20.95 6.40 32.63
N VAL A 334 -21.19 7.48 31.92
CA VAL A 334 -20.57 8.80 32.13
C VAL A 334 -21.57 9.84 32.65
N GLU A 335 -22.87 9.49 32.79
CA GLU A 335 -23.89 10.28 33.51
C GLU A 335 -24.03 9.75 34.99
#